data_0bfe11162b0350515d73b1d2fd5d4776
#
_entry.id   0bfe11162b0350515d73b1d2fd5d4776
#
_cell.length_a   1.000
_cell.length_b   1.000
_cell.length_c   1.000
_cell.angle_alpha   90.00
_cell.angle_beta   90.00
_cell.angle_gamma   90.00
#
_symmetry.space_group_name_H-M   'P 1'
#
loop_
_entity.id
_entity.type
_entity.pdbx_description
1 polymer ?
#
loop_
_entity_poly.entity_id
_entity_poly.type
_entity_poly.pdbx_seq_one_letter_code
_entity_poly.pdbx_strand_id
1 'polypeptide(L)'
;MAQAWEQEPSFFTVIVWRDQAEHVVESLSKGSRVVVMGRLQQRAWTAKDGSARSMVEVVAEELGPSLRWTTAMPTRVSKNGGE
;
A
#
# COMPACT_ATOMS: atom_id res chain seq x y z
N MET A 1 11.17 22.19 -12.44
CA MET A 1 10.22 21.13 -12.33
C MET A 1 8.85 21.62 -11.95
N ALA A 2 7.86 21.11 -12.60
CA ALA A 2 6.52 21.55 -12.31
C ALA A 2 6.08 21.06 -10.94
N GLN A 3 5.37 21.90 -10.25
CA GLN A 3 4.76 21.56 -8.99
C GLN A 3 3.29 21.34 -9.25
N ALA A 4 2.90 20.12 -9.25
CA ALA A 4 1.50 19.81 -9.41
C ALA A 4 0.91 19.57 -8.03
N TRP A 5 0.10 20.47 -7.60
CA TRP A 5 -0.52 20.34 -6.30
C TRP A 5 -1.94 19.85 -6.48
N GLU A 6 -2.18 18.65 -6.00
CA GLU A 6 -3.50 18.09 -6.07
C GLU A 6 -4.37 18.74 -5.02
N GLN A 7 -5.37 19.42 -5.47
CA GLN A 7 -6.34 19.99 -4.57
C GLN A 7 -7.37 18.98 -4.17
N GLU A 8 -7.54 17.95 -4.98
CA GLU A 8 -8.50 16.90 -4.70
C GLU A 8 -7.78 15.64 -4.31
N PRO A 9 -8.21 14.99 -3.24
CA PRO A 9 -7.53 13.77 -2.82
C PRO A 9 -7.75 12.66 -3.84
N SER A 10 -6.71 11.88 -4.04
CA SER A 10 -6.78 10.68 -4.86
C SER A 10 -6.65 9.48 -3.95
N PHE A 11 -7.50 8.49 -4.17
CA PHE A 11 -7.52 7.31 -3.32
C PHE A 11 -7.20 6.09 -4.16
N PHE A 12 -6.28 5.28 -3.65
CA PHE A 12 -5.91 4.04 -4.29
C PHE A 12 -6.06 2.91 -3.29
N THR A 13 -6.48 1.77 -3.79
CA THR A 13 -6.49 0.57 -2.99
C THR A 13 -5.13 -0.09 -3.13
N VAL A 14 -4.51 -0.38 -2.01
CA VAL A 14 -3.22 -1.04 -1.99
C VAL A 14 -3.41 -2.41 -1.37
N ILE A 15 -3.02 -3.44 -2.09
CA ILE A 15 -3.16 -4.81 -1.63
C ILE A 15 -1.83 -5.28 -1.10
N VAL A 16 -1.84 -5.75 0.13
CA VAL A 16 -0.65 -6.25 0.81
C VAL A 16 -0.95 -7.67 1.27
N TRP A 17 0.00 -8.57 1.05
CA TRP A 17 -0.24 -9.98 1.29
C TRP A 17 0.44 -10.47 2.57
N ARG A 18 -0.28 -11.33 3.27
CA ARG A 18 0.22 -12.24 4.32
C ARG A 18 1.15 -11.56 5.33
N ASP A 19 2.37 -12.05 5.40
CA ASP A 19 3.31 -11.61 6.43
C ASP A 19 3.57 -10.13 6.36
N GLN A 20 3.68 -9.60 5.15
CA GLN A 20 3.91 -8.18 5.02
C GLN A 20 2.72 -7.37 5.56
N ALA A 21 1.51 -7.90 5.37
CA ALA A 21 0.32 -7.22 5.91
C ALA A 21 0.39 -7.15 7.43
N GLU A 22 0.83 -8.22 8.07
CA GLU A 22 0.97 -8.23 9.51
C GLU A 22 2.03 -7.24 9.98
N HIS A 23 3.13 -7.17 9.25
CA HIS A 23 4.19 -6.23 9.59
C HIS A 23 3.70 -4.79 9.47
N VAL A 24 2.86 -4.53 8.48
CA VAL A 24 2.29 -3.20 8.29
C VAL A 24 1.44 -2.79 9.48
N VAL A 25 0.60 -3.72 9.95
CA VAL A 25 -0.28 -3.43 11.07
C VAL A 25 0.52 -3.09 12.31
N GLU A 26 1.63 -3.78 12.52
CA GLU A 26 2.45 -3.53 13.69
C GLU A 26 3.31 -2.28 13.58
N SER A 27 3.62 -1.87 12.36
CA SER A 27 4.59 -0.80 12.13
C SER A 27 3.95 0.54 11.84
N LEU A 28 2.75 0.55 11.30
CA LEU A 28 2.15 1.75 10.77
C LEU A 28 0.79 1.96 11.41
N SER A 29 0.42 3.22 11.51
CA SER A 29 -0.88 3.56 12.03
C SER A 29 -1.59 4.45 11.02
N LYS A 30 -2.87 4.68 11.29
CA LYS A 30 -3.65 5.55 10.44
C LYS A 30 -2.98 6.92 10.38
N GLY A 31 -2.83 7.42 9.17
CA GLY A 31 -2.19 8.70 8.96
C GLY A 31 -0.70 8.62 8.76
N SER A 32 -0.10 7.44 8.91
CA SER A 32 1.33 7.30 8.64
C SER A 32 1.62 7.54 7.17
N ARG A 33 2.73 8.19 6.93
CA ARG A 33 3.19 8.39 5.57
C ARG A 33 4.01 7.18 5.14
N VAL A 34 3.66 6.61 4.00
CA VAL A 34 4.29 5.37 3.57
C VAL A 34 4.79 5.50 2.15
N VAL A 35 5.73 4.64 1.83
CA VAL A 35 6.25 4.48 0.48
C VAL A 35 5.87 3.09 0.03
N VAL A 36 5.28 3.00 -1.16
CA VAL A 36 4.83 1.71 -1.69
C VAL A 36 5.48 1.51 -3.05
N MET A 37 6.05 0.34 -3.24
CA MET A 37 6.53 -0.09 -4.54
C MET A 37 5.76 -1.33 -4.92
N GLY A 38 5.19 -1.32 -6.12
CA GLY A 38 4.41 -2.46 -6.54
C GLY A 38 3.99 -2.32 -7.99
N ARG A 39 3.01 -3.09 -8.37
CA ARG A 39 2.51 -3.06 -9.73
C ARG A 39 1.03 -2.73 -9.73
N LEU A 40 0.60 -2.14 -10.82
CA LEU A 40 -0.81 -1.83 -11.00
C LEU A 40 -1.54 -3.07 -11.53
N GLN A 41 -2.74 -3.26 -11.04
CA GLN A 41 -3.56 -4.37 -11.46
C GLN A 41 -4.98 -3.86 -11.64
N GLN A 42 -5.55 -4.15 -12.78
CA GLN A 42 -6.93 -3.78 -13.02
C GLN A 42 -7.83 -4.92 -12.60
N ARG A 43 -8.90 -4.56 -11.93
CA ARG A 43 -9.85 -5.53 -11.47
C ARG A 43 -11.22 -5.15 -12.02
N ALA A 44 -11.89 -6.12 -12.60
CA ALA A 44 -13.19 -5.87 -13.22
C ALA A 44 -14.21 -6.85 -12.64
N TRP A 45 -15.42 -6.38 -12.48
CA TRP A 45 -16.49 -7.24 -11.98
C TRP A 45 -17.82 -6.67 -12.42
N THR A 46 -18.87 -7.47 -12.22
CA THR A 46 -20.23 -7.05 -12.50
C THR A 46 -20.91 -6.73 -11.18
N ALA A 47 -21.43 -5.54 -11.09
CA ALA A 47 -22.13 -5.12 -9.88
C ALA A 47 -23.51 -5.77 -9.81
N LYS A 48 -24.14 -5.64 -8.66
CA LYS A 48 -25.45 -6.28 -8.45
C LYS A 48 -26.50 -5.75 -9.41
N ASP A 49 -26.36 -4.53 -9.83
CA ASP A 49 -27.32 -3.94 -10.78
C ASP A 49 -27.03 -4.34 -12.22
N GLY A 50 -26.04 -5.21 -12.43
CA GLY A 50 -25.71 -5.68 -13.77
C GLY A 50 -24.72 -4.81 -14.51
N SER A 51 -24.29 -3.70 -13.93
CA SER A 51 -23.36 -2.82 -14.62
C SER A 51 -21.94 -3.34 -14.48
N ALA A 52 -21.12 -3.07 -15.49
CA ALA A 52 -19.71 -3.41 -15.47
C ALA A 52 -18.96 -2.37 -14.66
N ARG A 53 -18.10 -2.84 -13.80
CA ARG A 53 -17.28 -1.98 -12.95
C ARG A 53 -15.84 -2.38 -13.04
N SER A 54 -14.96 -1.42 -12.84
CA SER A 54 -13.53 -1.73 -12.78
C SER A 54 -12.84 -0.75 -11.88
N MET A 55 -11.69 -1.17 -11.37
CA MET A 55 -10.85 -0.29 -10.59
C MET A 55 -9.41 -0.74 -10.76
N VAL A 56 -8.49 0.18 -10.49
CA VAL A 56 -7.08 -0.12 -10.53
C VAL A 56 -6.57 -0.17 -9.10
N GLU A 57 -5.83 -1.23 -8.81
CA GLU A 57 -5.26 -1.45 -7.49
C GLU A 57 -3.76 -1.51 -7.59
N VAL A 58 -3.09 -1.21 -6.51
CA VAL A 58 -1.65 -1.38 -6.41
C VAL A 58 -1.40 -2.63 -5.60
N VAL A 59 -0.72 -3.60 -6.19
CA VAL A 59 -0.30 -4.80 -5.46
C VAL A 59 1.10 -4.51 -4.95
N ALA A 60 1.21 -4.35 -3.65
CA ALA A 60 2.47 -3.93 -3.04
C ALA A 60 3.46 -5.07 -3.03
N GLU A 61 4.67 -4.78 -3.48
CA GLU A 61 5.79 -5.70 -3.34
C GLU A 61 6.64 -5.30 -2.17
N GLU A 62 6.79 -4.00 -1.98
CA GLU A 62 7.49 -3.44 -0.84
C GLU A 62 6.68 -2.29 -0.30
N LEU A 63 6.69 -2.15 1.01
CA LEU A 63 5.97 -1.07 1.64
C LEU A 63 6.70 -0.72 2.92
N GLY A 64 6.83 0.55 3.18
CA GLY A 64 7.50 0.96 4.40
C GLY A 64 7.17 2.38 4.77
N PRO A 65 7.59 2.79 5.95
CA PRO A 65 7.36 4.16 6.39
C PRO A 65 8.25 5.12 5.63
N SER A 66 7.71 6.30 5.37
CA SER A 66 8.52 7.36 4.81
C SER A 66 9.35 7.97 5.94
N LEU A 67 10.61 8.20 5.67
CA LEU A 67 11.49 8.80 6.67
C LEU A 67 11.65 10.28 6.48
N ARG A 68 10.81 10.88 5.66
CA ARG A 68 10.93 12.30 5.40
C ARG A 68 10.79 13.12 6.67
N TRP A 69 9.85 12.77 7.52
CA TRP A 69 9.62 13.50 8.76
C TRP A 69 9.55 12.60 9.98
N THR A 70 9.99 11.36 9.82
CA THR A 70 9.86 10.36 10.86
C THR A 70 11.08 9.51 10.87
N THR A 71 11.46 9.02 12.03
CA THR A 71 12.49 8.00 12.12
C THR A 71 11.83 6.65 12.34
N ALA A 72 12.56 5.60 12.04
CA ALA A 72 12.07 4.26 12.25
C ALA A 72 13.19 3.40 12.82
N MET A 73 12.79 2.46 13.64
CA MET A 73 13.71 1.50 14.24
C MET A 73 13.26 0.12 13.80
N PRO A 74 13.76 -0.36 12.67
CA PRO A 74 13.31 -1.64 12.17
C PRO A 74 13.75 -2.79 13.05
N THR A 75 12.87 -3.76 13.18
CA THR A 75 13.16 -4.99 13.87
C THR A 75 13.07 -6.11 12.86
N ARG A 76 14.13 -6.87 12.74
CA ARG A 76 14.15 -7.95 11.78
C ARG A 76 13.28 -9.09 12.27
N VAL A 77 12.49 -9.63 11.35
CA VAL A 77 11.60 -10.74 11.65
C VAL A 77 12.16 -11.99 10.97
N SER A 78 12.36 -13.04 11.74
CA SER A 78 12.80 -14.32 11.21
C SER A 78 11.64 -15.04 10.60
N LYS A 79 11.90 -15.65 9.45
CA LYS A 79 10.92 -16.47 8.80
C LYS A 79 11.26 -17.90 9.03
N ASN A 80 10.45 -18.63 9.75
CA ASN A 80 10.51 -20.07 9.75
C ASN A 80 11.90 -20.64 9.61
N GLY A 81 12.79 -20.14 10.38
CA GLY A 81 14.14 -20.64 10.34
C GLY A 81 14.85 -20.37 9.04
N GLY A 82 14.24 -19.66 8.16
CA GLY A 82 14.84 -19.43 6.86
C GLY A 82 15.68 -18.21 6.77
N GLU A 83 15.88 -17.53 7.79
CA GLU A 83 16.61 -16.27 7.69
C GLU A 83 17.89 -16.29 8.41
#